data_da174d1f34b98461a201392db00c6288
#
_entry.id   da174d1f34b98461a201392db00c6288
#
_cell.length_a   1.000
_cell.length_b   1.000
_cell.length_c   1.000
_cell.angle_alpha   90.00
_cell.angle_beta   90.00
_cell.angle_gamma   90.00
#
_symmetry.space_group_name_H-M   'P 1'
#
loop_
_entity.id
_entity.type
_entity.pdbx_description
1 polymer ?
#
loop_
_entity_poly.entity_id
_entity_poly.type
_entity_poly.pdbx_seq_one_letter_code
_entity_poly.pdbx_strand_id
1 'polypeptide(L)'
;MKKTYGYARVSTREQHLDRQIKALMDCGIDEREIITDKATGVTLERAGYQALKNTILREGDTLVIKSLDRLSRSKEHIMQELRYFKERHIIVRVIDLPTTMIQLPEGQEWVFDMIN
;
A
#
# COMPACT_ATOMS: atom_id res chain seq x y z
N MET A 1 9.67 16.81 -2.17
CA MET A 1 9.45 16.11 -3.44
C MET A 1 8.60 14.86 -3.19
N LYS A 2 7.51 14.73 -3.93
CA LYS A 2 6.60 13.58 -3.76
C LYS A 2 7.15 12.35 -4.45
N LYS A 3 7.09 11.21 -3.77
CA LYS A 3 7.56 9.94 -4.31
C LYS A 3 6.45 8.89 -4.26
N THR A 4 6.60 7.88 -5.11
CA THR A 4 5.68 6.74 -5.14
C THR A 4 6.45 5.48 -4.79
N TYR A 5 5.95 4.76 -3.80
CA TYR A 5 6.55 3.51 -3.35
C TYR A 5 5.55 2.38 -3.53
N GLY A 6 6.08 1.18 -3.72
CA GLY A 6 5.27 -0.02 -3.79
C GLY A 6 5.53 -0.91 -2.59
N TYR A 7 4.52 -1.67 -2.20
CA TYR A 7 4.66 -2.65 -1.14
C TYR A 7 4.11 -3.99 -1.59
N ALA A 8 4.88 -5.03 -1.41
CA ALA A 8 4.50 -6.40 -1.73
C ALA A 8 4.74 -7.30 -0.52
N ARG A 9 3.82 -8.22 -0.28
CA ARG A 9 3.92 -9.13 0.85
C ARG A 9 3.48 -10.53 0.42
N VAL A 10 4.24 -11.53 0.84
CA VAL A 10 3.87 -12.94 0.68
C VAL A 10 4.03 -13.64 2.02
N SER A 11 3.20 -14.66 2.27
CA SER A 11 3.41 -15.56 3.40
C SER A 11 4.55 -16.52 3.05
N THR A 12 5.02 -17.28 4.05
CA THR A 12 6.08 -18.25 3.83
C THR A 12 5.70 -19.33 2.82
N ARG A 13 4.39 -19.52 2.58
CA ARG A 13 3.89 -20.54 1.64
C ARG A 13 3.59 -19.99 0.26
N GLU A 14 3.48 -18.68 0.11
CA GLU A 14 3.22 -18.06 -1.17
C GLU A 14 4.52 -17.81 -1.92
N GLN A 15 4.48 -18.04 -3.24
CA GLN A 15 5.64 -17.84 -4.10
C GLN A 15 5.32 -16.91 -5.25
N HIS A 16 4.45 -15.93 -5.01
CA HIS A 16 4.01 -15.00 -6.05
C HIS A 16 4.53 -13.58 -5.83
N LEU A 17 5.65 -13.45 -5.13
CA LEU A 17 6.26 -12.14 -4.90
C LEU A 17 6.62 -11.48 -6.22
N ASP A 18 7.17 -12.26 -7.16
CA ASP A 18 7.56 -11.75 -8.47
C ASP A 18 6.40 -11.14 -9.24
N ARG A 19 5.21 -11.72 -9.12
CA ARG A 19 4.01 -11.21 -9.77
C ARG A 19 3.58 -9.87 -9.18
N GLN A 20 3.68 -9.73 -7.87
CA GLN A 20 3.36 -8.47 -7.21
C GLN A 20 4.35 -7.39 -7.61
N ILE A 21 5.64 -7.72 -7.61
CA ILE A 21 6.68 -6.77 -8.01
C ILE A 21 6.45 -6.33 -9.45
N LYS A 22 6.17 -7.28 -10.35
CA LYS A 22 5.90 -6.94 -11.75
C LYS A 22 4.70 -6.02 -11.89
N ALA A 23 3.60 -6.32 -11.18
CA ALA A 23 2.40 -5.49 -11.23
C ALA A 23 2.69 -4.06 -10.76
N LEU A 24 3.52 -3.92 -9.72
CA LEU A 24 3.91 -2.61 -9.23
C LEU A 24 4.81 -1.88 -10.22
N MET A 25 5.74 -2.59 -10.84
CA MET A 25 6.61 -1.99 -11.87
C MET A 25 5.81 -1.57 -13.11
N ASP A 26 4.78 -2.33 -13.47
CA ASP A 26 3.89 -1.98 -14.58
C ASP A 26 3.11 -0.70 -14.30
N CYS A 27 2.97 -0.32 -13.04
CA CYS A 27 2.37 0.97 -12.65
C CYS A 27 3.38 2.12 -12.66
N GLY A 28 4.61 1.86 -13.12
CA GLY A 28 5.64 2.89 -13.22
C GLY A 28 6.51 3.05 -12.00
N ILE A 29 6.45 2.10 -11.06
CA ILE A 29 7.28 2.16 -9.85
C ILE A 29 8.62 1.48 -10.10
N ASP A 30 9.70 2.19 -9.79
CA ASP A 30 11.05 1.64 -9.90
C ASP A 30 11.21 0.49 -8.89
N GLU A 31 11.85 -0.59 -9.32
CA GLU A 31 12.07 -1.76 -8.45
C GLU A 31 12.74 -1.38 -7.12
N ARG A 32 13.62 -0.37 -7.15
CA ARG A 32 14.31 0.09 -5.94
C ARG A 32 13.37 0.76 -4.94
N GLU A 33 12.21 1.19 -5.40
CA GLU A 33 11.20 1.82 -4.55
C GLU A 33 10.12 0.84 -4.11
N ILE A 34 10.32 -0.46 -4.35
CA ILE A 34 9.39 -1.49 -3.94
C ILE A 34 9.94 -2.19 -2.70
N ILE A 35 9.20 -2.10 -1.61
CA ILE A 35 9.55 -2.71 -0.34
C ILE A 35 8.78 -4.03 -0.22
N THR A 36 9.45 -5.08 0.26
CA THR A 36 8.86 -6.41 0.33
C THR A 36 8.98 -7.00 1.73
N ASP A 37 8.02 -7.83 2.09
CA ASP A 37 8.02 -8.59 3.33
C ASP A 37 7.57 -10.02 3.07
N LYS A 38 8.11 -10.94 3.87
CA LYS A 38 7.59 -12.31 3.97
C LYS A 38 7.01 -12.45 5.37
N ALA A 39 5.69 -12.34 5.48
CA ALA A 39 5.02 -12.37 6.78
C ALA A 39 3.55 -12.70 6.62
N THR A 40 2.93 -13.18 7.69
CA THR A 40 1.50 -13.44 7.66
C THR A 40 0.72 -12.12 7.59
N GLY A 41 -0.53 -12.19 7.10
CA GLY A 41 -1.39 -11.02 7.04
C GLY A 41 -2.08 -10.67 8.34
N VAL A 42 -1.82 -11.43 9.42
CA VAL A 42 -2.48 -11.20 10.71
C VAL A 42 -1.73 -10.23 11.59
N THR A 43 -0.48 -9.92 11.27
CA THR A 43 0.31 -8.95 12.04
C THR A 43 0.81 -7.83 11.13
N LEU A 44 0.91 -6.62 11.69
CA LEU A 44 1.49 -5.48 11.01
C LEU A 44 2.94 -5.22 11.46
N GLU A 45 3.48 -6.11 12.28
CA GLU A 45 4.87 -6.00 12.77
C GLU A 45 5.85 -6.59 11.76
N ARG A 46 5.81 -6.07 10.53
CA ARG A 46 6.67 -6.51 9.44
C ARG A 46 7.71 -5.43 9.18
N ALA A 47 8.98 -5.83 9.13
CA ALA A 47 10.10 -4.88 9.09
C ALA A 47 10.01 -3.90 7.91
N GLY A 48 9.70 -4.39 6.70
CA GLY A 48 9.57 -3.54 5.53
C GLY A 48 8.40 -2.58 5.63
N TYR A 49 7.26 -3.08 6.04
CA TYR A 49 6.07 -2.27 6.22
C TYR A 49 6.27 -1.20 7.30
N GLN A 50 6.88 -1.59 8.42
CA GLN A 50 7.15 -0.64 9.49
C GLN A 50 8.12 0.44 9.06
N ALA A 51 9.12 0.09 8.25
CA ALA A 51 10.04 1.08 7.69
C ALA A 51 9.32 2.06 6.78
N LEU A 52 8.43 1.56 5.91
CA LEU A 52 7.60 2.43 5.06
C LEU A 52 6.78 3.40 5.91
N LYS A 53 6.08 2.87 6.89
CA LYS A 53 5.14 3.63 7.70
C LYS A 53 5.84 4.67 8.57
N ASN A 54 6.95 4.30 9.19
CA ASN A 54 7.57 5.14 10.22
C ASN A 54 8.72 6.01 9.71
N THR A 55 9.35 5.64 8.60
CA THR A 55 10.59 6.27 8.17
C THR A 55 10.57 6.77 6.74
N ILE A 56 10.04 5.96 5.82
CA ILE A 56 10.18 6.22 4.38
C ILE A 56 9.10 7.15 3.86
N LEU A 57 7.82 6.83 4.13
CA LEU A 57 6.70 7.60 3.61
C LEU A 57 6.57 8.95 4.30
N ARG A 58 6.39 9.99 3.50
CA ARG A 58 6.24 11.34 3.98
C ARG A 58 4.97 11.95 3.39
N GLU A 59 4.54 13.06 3.97
CA GLU A 59 3.36 13.78 3.49
C GLU A 59 3.46 14.04 2.00
N GLY A 60 2.40 13.68 1.29
CA GLY A 60 2.33 13.83 -0.15
C GLY A 60 2.80 12.63 -0.96
N ASP A 61 3.45 11.67 -0.32
CA ASP A 61 3.90 10.45 -1.00
C ASP A 61 2.73 9.52 -1.28
N THR A 62 2.95 8.59 -2.20
CA THR A 62 1.97 7.59 -2.59
C THR A 62 2.49 6.20 -2.29
N LEU A 63 1.64 5.36 -1.70
CA LEU A 63 1.92 3.95 -1.49
C LEU A 63 0.99 3.14 -2.39
N VAL A 64 1.56 2.25 -3.21
CA VAL A 64 0.79 1.40 -4.11
C VAL A 64 0.91 -0.04 -3.65
N ILE A 65 -0.22 -0.73 -3.53
CA ILE A 65 -0.29 -2.14 -3.18
C ILE A 65 -1.15 -2.87 -4.21
N LYS A 66 -0.94 -4.17 -4.36
CA LYS A 66 -1.71 -4.98 -5.30
C LYS A 66 -3.15 -5.12 -4.84
N SER A 67 -3.35 -5.40 -3.56
CA SER A 67 -4.68 -5.61 -2.96
C SER A 67 -4.63 -5.23 -1.48
N LEU A 68 -5.80 -4.96 -0.91
CA LEU A 68 -5.89 -4.53 0.49
C LEU A 68 -5.36 -5.58 1.48
N ASP A 69 -5.47 -6.86 1.12
CA ASP A 69 -4.98 -7.92 2.00
C ASP A 69 -3.45 -7.94 2.12
N ARG A 70 -2.74 -7.17 1.31
CA ARG A 70 -1.30 -6.98 1.48
C ARG A 70 -1.01 -6.13 2.72
N LEU A 71 -1.93 -5.24 3.11
CA LEU A 71 -1.79 -4.51 4.37
C LEU A 71 -2.08 -5.43 5.54
N SER A 72 -3.22 -6.11 5.53
CA SER A 72 -3.62 -7.04 6.57
C SER A 72 -4.76 -7.89 6.05
N ARG A 73 -5.02 -9.02 6.70
CA ARG A 73 -6.21 -9.83 6.46
C ARG A 73 -7.34 -9.44 7.41
N SER A 74 -7.05 -8.61 8.39
CA SER A 74 -8.05 -8.09 9.31
C SER A 74 -8.64 -6.80 8.74
N LYS A 75 -9.95 -6.78 8.52
CA LYS A 75 -10.65 -5.60 8.04
C LYS A 75 -10.43 -4.40 8.97
N GLU A 76 -10.42 -4.67 10.26
CA GLU A 76 -10.22 -3.64 11.27
C GLU A 76 -8.85 -2.99 11.15
N HIS A 77 -7.82 -3.80 11.00
CA HIS A 77 -6.45 -3.30 10.81
C HIS A 77 -6.33 -2.51 9.49
N ILE A 78 -6.96 -3.01 8.42
CA ILE A 78 -6.95 -2.31 7.13
C ILE A 78 -7.53 -0.92 7.29
N MET A 79 -8.68 -0.80 7.96
CA MET A 79 -9.33 0.49 8.15
C MET A 79 -8.48 1.44 9.00
N GLN A 80 -7.83 0.92 10.03
CA GLN A 80 -6.94 1.72 10.88
C GLN A 80 -5.76 2.25 10.08
N GLU A 81 -5.16 1.40 9.24
CA GLU A 81 -4.00 1.78 8.45
C GLU A 81 -4.36 2.80 7.37
N LEU A 82 -5.50 2.62 6.72
CA LEU A 82 -5.95 3.59 5.71
C LEU A 82 -6.22 4.95 6.34
N ARG A 83 -6.81 4.96 7.54
CA ARG A 83 -7.04 6.20 8.28
C ARG A 83 -5.73 6.86 8.67
N TYR A 84 -4.77 6.08 9.14
CA TYR A 84 -3.45 6.57 9.50
C TYR A 84 -2.79 7.29 8.32
N PHE A 85 -2.81 6.68 7.14
CA PHE A 85 -2.21 7.28 5.96
C PHE A 85 -2.96 8.52 5.51
N LYS A 86 -4.28 8.49 5.58
CA LYS A 86 -5.11 9.65 5.22
C LYS A 86 -4.80 10.85 6.11
N GLU A 87 -4.68 10.63 7.41
CA GLU A 87 -4.37 11.69 8.37
C GLU A 87 -2.99 12.29 8.14
N ARG A 88 -2.07 11.53 7.57
CA ARG A 88 -0.72 11.99 7.25
C ARG A 88 -0.59 12.50 5.82
N HIS A 89 -1.70 12.59 5.11
CA HIS A 89 -1.71 13.03 3.70
C HIS A 89 -0.86 12.14 2.80
N ILE A 90 -0.87 10.83 3.08
CA ILE A 90 -0.23 9.83 2.24
C ILE A 90 -1.32 9.18 1.41
N ILE A 91 -1.11 9.13 0.09
CA ILE A 91 -2.08 8.55 -0.84
C ILE A 91 -1.85 7.05 -0.90
N VAL A 92 -2.92 6.27 -0.75
CA VAL A 92 -2.85 4.81 -0.90
C VAL A 92 -3.60 4.44 -2.18
N ARG A 93 -2.95 3.70 -3.06
CA ARG A 93 -3.55 3.20 -4.30
C ARG A 93 -3.48 1.69 -4.32
N VAL A 94 -4.58 1.07 -4.73
CA VAL A 94 -4.73 -0.38 -4.76
C VAL A 94 -5.00 -0.82 -6.19
N ILE A 95 -4.10 -1.63 -6.74
CA ILE A 95 -4.20 -2.04 -8.15
C ILE A 95 -5.53 -2.74 -8.43
N ASP A 96 -5.97 -3.62 -7.52
CA ASP A 96 -7.22 -4.35 -7.66
C ASP A 96 -8.47 -3.49 -7.47
N LEU A 97 -8.29 -2.22 -7.11
CA LEU A 97 -9.38 -1.25 -6.98
C LEU A 97 -9.08 -0.07 -7.90
N PRO A 98 -9.42 -0.16 -9.20
CA PRO A 98 -9.01 0.84 -10.18
C PRO A 98 -9.39 2.29 -9.86
N THR A 99 -10.48 2.49 -9.11
CA THR A 99 -10.88 3.84 -8.70
C THR A 99 -9.84 4.52 -7.84
N THR A 100 -8.99 3.76 -7.14
CA THR A 100 -7.94 4.32 -6.30
C THR A 100 -6.71 4.73 -7.11
N MET A 101 -6.60 4.25 -8.34
CA MET A 101 -5.44 4.54 -9.20
C MET A 101 -5.56 5.89 -9.89
N ILE A 102 -6.71 6.53 -9.78
CA ILE A 102 -6.96 7.84 -10.36
C ILE A 102 -6.71 8.90 -9.29
N GLN A 103 -6.08 10.00 -9.69
CA GLN A 103 -5.95 11.12 -8.77
C GLN A 103 -7.29 11.82 -8.64
N LEU A 104 -7.83 11.81 -7.42
CA LEU A 104 -9.11 12.45 -7.15
C LEU A 104 -8.92 13.94 -6.86
N PRO A 105 -9.86 14.79 -7.30
CA PRO A 105 -9.84 16.20 -6.91
C PRO A 105 -9.95 16.33 -5.39
N GLU A 106 -9.42 17.43 -4.88
CA GLU A 106 -9.52 17.74 -3.46
C GLU A 106 -10.98 17.75 -3.02
N GLY A 107 -11.26 17.13 -1.91
CA GLY A 107 -12.61 17.02 -1.37
C GLY A 107 -13.36 15.79 -1.81
N GLN A 108 -12.79 14.96 -2.68
CA GLN A 108 -13.42 13.72 -3.14
C GLN A 108 -12.72 12.48 -2.61
N GLU A 109 -11.80 12.63 -1.69
CA GLU A 109 -11.11 11.50 -1.07
C GLU A 109 -12.05 10.59 -0.28
N TRP A 110 -13.25 11.06 0.02
CA TRP A 110 -14.28 10.26 0.68
C TRP A 110 -14.63 9.00 -0.13
N VAL A 111 -14.31 8.98 -1.42
CA VAL A 111 -14.50 7.79 -2.25
C VAL A 111 -13.73 6.61 -1.69
N PHE A 112 -12.57 6.84 -1.11
CA PHE A 112 -11.80 5.77 -0.46
C PHE A 112 -12.55 5.17 0.72
N ASP A 113 -13.31 5.96 1.45
CA ASP A 113 -14.08 5.50 2.60
C ASP A 113 -15.21 4.56 2.16
N MET A 114 -15.69 4.72 0.93
CA MET A 114 -16.75 3.87 0.38
C MET A 114 -16.23 2.50 -0.05
N ILE A 115 -14.94 2.38 -0.30
CA ILE A 115 -14.35 1.12 -0.74
C ILE A 115 -14.22 0.15 0.44
N ASN A 116 -14.16 0.65 1.63
CA ASN A 116 -14.04 -0.13 2.83
C ASN A 116 -15.41 -0.48 3.39
#